data_ee46e41338eb903b7f8ca89477e3905d
#
_entry.id   ee46e41338eb903b7f8ca89477e3905d
#
_cell.length_a   1.000
_cell.length_b   1.000
_cell.length_c   1.000
_cell.angle_alpha   90.00
_cell.angle_beta   90.00
_cell.angle_gamma   90.00
#
_symmetry.space_group_name_H-M   'P 1'
#
loop_
_entity.id
_entity.type
_entity.pdbx_description
1 polymer ?
#
loop_
_entity_poly.entity_id
_entity_poly.type
_entity_poly.pdbx_seq_one_letter_code
_entity_poly.pdbx_strand_id
1 'polypeptide(L)'
;MEEEICAALAAKGITHPFPIQALTLPVALKGQDIIGQAKTGTGKTLGFGIPLLMDTLGPGEEGWDEDPAAGSPQGLVVLPTRELAKQVAEELSTAAANRTVRIVQVYGGRAYEPQIEALEKGAEVVVGTPGRLIDLMDRRVLDLTHVTTVVLDEADEMLDLGFLPDVEKILARTRTDRQTMLFSATMPGAVVSLARRYMTQPTHIRAQDPGDEGMTVKTVQQVVYRTHALNKVEVLSRILQARGRGRTIIFARTKRTAARVAEDLGARGFATGALHGDLGQGAREQALRAFRNGKVDVLVATETWQIGRASCRERV
;
A
#
# COMPACT_ATOMS: atom_id res chain seq x y z
N MET A 1 10.71 -3.28 -21.81
CA MET A 1 9.39 -2.97 -21.21
C MET A 1 8.39 -3.11 -22.33
N GLU A 2 7.33 -3.85 -22.10
CA GLU A 2 6.32 -4.12 -23.13
C GLU A 2 5.63 -2.85 -23.62
N GLU A 3 5.28 -2.82 -24.90
CA GLU A 3 4.69 -1.65 -25.53
C GLU A 3 3.30 -1.32 -24.95
N GLU A 4 2.52 -2.35 -24.59
CA GLU A 4 1.20 -2.23 -23.97
C GLU A 4 1.25 -1.51 -22.61
N ILE A 5 2.23 -1.85 -21.77
CA ILE A 5 2.41 -1.20 -20.45
C ILE A 5 2.85 0.25 -20.66
N CYS A 6 3.78 0.51 -21.59
CA CYS A 6 4.20 1.87 -21.91
C CYS A 6 3.05 2.73 -22.42
N ALA A 7 2.23 2.20 -23.33
CA ALA A 7 1.08 2.91 -23.89
C ALA A 7 0.02 3.20 -22.82
N ALA A 8 -0.27 2.22 -21.93
CA ALA A 8 -1.21 2.40 -20.82
C ALA A 8 -0.77 3.50 -19.86
N LEU A 9 0.51 3.53 -19.48
CA LEU A 9 1.07 4.56 -18.60
C LEU A 9 1.10 5.94 -19.28
N ALA A 10 1.51 6.01 -20.55
CA ALA A 10 1.52 7.25 -21.32
C ALA A 10 0.12 7.87 -21.45
N ALA A 11 -0.92 7.05 -21.64
CA ALA A 11 -2.32 7.50 -21.68
C ALA A 11 -2.78 8.16 -20.35
N LYS A 12 -2.08 7.89 -19.25
CA LYS A 12 -2.28 8.52 -17.93
C LYS A 12 -1.31 9.68 -17.64
N GLY A 13 -0.51 10.08 -18.63
CA GLY A 13 0.48 11.15 -18.49
C GLY A 13 1.75 10.72 -17.74
N ILE A 14 1.94 9.42 -17.50
CA ILE A 14 3.14 8.88 -16.85
C ILE A 14 4.16 8.57 -17.94
N THR A 15 5.06 9.53 -18.19
CA THR A 15 6.02 9.46 -19.31
C THR A 15 7.48 9.34 -18.85
N HIS A 16 7.75 9.57 -17.58
CA HIS A 16 9.10 9.53 -17.01
C HIS A 16 9.11 8.76 -15.70
N PRO A 17 10.15 7.94 -15.43
CA PRO A 17 10.28 7.22 -14.18
C PRO A 17 10.69 8.14 -13.04
N PHE A 18 10.18 7.87 -11.83
CA PHE A 18 10.72 8.42 -10.60
C PHE A 18 12.11 7.83 -10.28
N PRO A 19 12.92 8.51 -9.45
CA PRO A 19 14.28 8.04 -9.11
C PRO A 19 14.34 6.59 -8.63
N ILE A 20 13.42 6.17 -7.76
CA ILE A 20 13.36 4.78 -7.28
C ILE A 20 13.05 3.79 -8.43
N GLN A 21 12.18 4.16 -9.37
CA GLN A 21 11.85 3.33 -10.52
C GLN A 21 13.06 3.19 -11.46
N ALA A 22 13.73 4.31 -11.77
CA ALA A 22 14.91 4.31 -12.62
C ALA A 22 16.06 3.43 -12.07
N LEU A 23 16.16 3.32 -10.74
CA LEU A 23 17.16 2.49 -10.08
C LEU A 23 16.73 1.02 -9.95
N THR A 24 15.45 0.74 -9.72
CA THR A 24 14.95 -0.63 -9.47
C THR A 24 14.67 -1.39 -10.76
N LEU A 25 14.06 -0.76 -11.78
CA LEU A 25 13.66 -1.44 -13.00
C LEU A 25 14.78 -2.20 -13.71
N PRO A 26 16.00 -1.64 -13.90
CA PRO A 26 17.08 -2.36 -14.60
C PRO A 26 17.54 -3.63 -13.89
N VAL A 27 17.33 -3.73 -12.57
CA VAL A 27 17.71 -4.89 -11.76
C VAL A 27 16.54 -5.88 -11.69
N ALA A 28 15.33 -5.39 -11.41
CA ALA A 28 14.13 -6.21 -11.28
C ALA A 28 13.77 -6.93 -12.58
N LEU A 29 13.87 -6.26 -13.72
CA LEU A 29 13.61 -6.85 -15.04
C LEU A 29 14.58 -7.97 -15.45
N LYS A 30 15.65 -8.18 -14.69
CA LYS A 30 16.55 -9.34 -14.86
C LYS A 30 16.20 -10.52 -13.94
N GLY A 31 15.07 -10.44 -13.23
CA GLY A 31 14.61 -11.47 -12.29
C GLY A 31 15.41 -11.48 -10.96
N GLN A 32 16.18 -10.42 -10.66
CA GLN A 32 16.97 -10.36 -9.43
C GLN A 32 16.14 -9.88 -8.25
N ASP A 33 16.39 -10.42 -7.07
CA ASP A 33 15.80 -9.95 -5.82
C ASP A 33 16.25 -8.53 -5.49
N ILE A 34 15.31 -7.72 -5.00
CA ILE A 34 15.55 -6.31 -4.68
C ILE A 34 15.07 -5.96 -3.28
N ILE A 35 15.89 -5.18 -2.57
CA ILE A 35 15.46 -4.41 -1.42
C ILE A 35 15.42 -2.93 -1.83
N GLY A 36 14.20 -2.40 -2.03
CA GLY A 36 13.97 -1.00 -2.36
C GLY A 36 13.73 -0.16 -1.12
N GLN A 37 14.69 0.65 -0.71
CA GLN A 37 14.50 1.56 0.42
C GLN A 37 14.14 2.95 -0.06
N ALA A 38 12.86 3.33 0.13
CA ALA A 38 12.36 4.63 -0.25
C ALA A 38 11.12 5.00 0.57
N LYS A 39 10.93 6.29 0.83
CA LYS A 39 9.74 6.82 1.54
C LYS A 39 8.47 6.53 0.75
N THR A 40 7.33 6.50 1.45
CA THR A 40 6.00 6.38 0.82
C THR A 40 5.78 7.52 -0.17
N GLY A 41 5.17 7.22 -1.34
CA GLY A 41 4.84 8.15 -2.40
C GLY A 41 6.01 8.60 -3.28
N THR A 42 7.10 7.87 -3.28
CA THR A 42 8.20 8.03 -4.23
C THR A 42 7.97 7.26 -5.54
N GLY A 43 6.76 6.72 -5.76
CA GLY A 43 6.42 5.94 -6.95
C GLY A 43 6.89 4.49 -6.92
N LYS A 44 7.10 3.90 -5.73
CA LYS A 44 7.54 2.49 -5.57
C LYS A 44 6.67 1.50 -6.34
N THR A 45 5.35 1.74 -6.39
CA THR A 45 4.38 0.82 -6.99
C THR A 45 4.74 0.42 -8.42
N LEU A 46 5.08 1.37 -9.28
CA LEU A 46 5.52 1.05 -10.65
C LEU A 46 6.93 0.46 -10.69
N GLY A 47 7.77 0.74 -9.69
CA GLY A 47 9.11 0.16 -9.58
C GLY A 47 9.09 -1.36 -9.39
N PHE A 48 8.09 -1.91 -8.72
CA PHE A 48 7.88 -3.35 -8.61
C PHE A 48 6.76 -3.86 -9.53
N GLY A 49 5.76 -3.04 -9.80
CA GLY A 49 4.59 -3.44 -10.56
C GLY A 49 4.89 -3.73 -12.02
N ILE A 50 5.76 -2.95 -12.66
CA ILE A 50 6.17 -3.20 -14.04
C ILE A 50 6.90 -4.54 -14.17
N PRO A 51 7.95 -4.86 -13.37
CA PRO A 51 8.59 -6.17 -13.42
C PRO A 51 7.62 -7.32 -13.16
N LEU A 52 6.76 -7.20 -12.14
CA LEU A 52 5.76 -8.19 -11.81
C LEU A 52 4.80 -8.43 -12.99
N LEU A 53 4.29 -7.38 -13.62
CA LEU A 53 3.40 -7.51 -14.77
C LEU A 53 4.10 -8.10 -15.99
N MET A 54 5.38 -7.80 -16.20
CA MET A 54 6.17 -8.37 -17.30
C MET A 54 6.50 -9.85 -17.13
N ASP A 55 6.53 -10.33 -15.89
CA ASP A 55 6.73 -11.75 -15.54
C ASP A 55 5.40 -12.54 -15.48
N THR A 56 4.28 -11.90 -15.80
CA THR A 56 2.94 -12.48 -15.70
C THR A 56 2.31 -12.59 -17.09
N LEU A 57 1.76 -13.76 -17.41
CA LEU A 57 1.00 -13.99 -18.64
C LEU A 57 -0.50 -13.93 -18.36
N GLY A 58 -1.25 -13.22 -19.19
CA GLY A 58 -2.70 -13.13 -19.12
C GLY A 58 -3.41 -13.98 -20.17
N PRO A 59 -4.73 -14.23 -20.02
CA PRO A 59 -5.52 -15.03 -20.95
C PRO A 59 -5.40 -14.54 -22.41
N GLY A 60 -5.02 -15.44 -23.32
CA GLY A 60 -4.87 -15.14 -24.75
C GLY A 60 -3.57 -14.45 -25.13
N GLU A 61 -2.64 -14.21 -24.19
CA GLU A 61 -1.28 -13.79 -24.50
C GLU A 61 -0.45 -15.00 -24.95
N GLU A 62 0.61 -14.75 -25.74
CA GLU A 62 1.46 -15.82 -26.27
C GLU A 62 2.09 -16.65 -25.14
N GLY A 63 1.92 -17.97 -25.20
CA GLY A 63 2.41 -18.90 -24.20
C GLY A 63 1.45 -19.15 -23.01
N TRP A 64 0.35 -18.40 -22.88
CA TRP A 64 -0.57 -18.57 -21.73
C TRP A 64 -1.26 -19.94 -21.71
N ASP A 65 -1.72 -20.44 -22.85
CA ASP A 65 -2.41 -21.76 -22.91
C ASP A 65 -1.46 -22.94 -22.61
N GLU A 66 -0.14 -22.72 -22.74
CA GLU A 66 0.90 -23.71 -22.48
C GLU A 66 1.48 -23.58 -21.07
N ASP A 67 1.14 -22.50 -20.35
CA ASP A 67 1.65 -22.23 -19.00
C ASP A 67 0.92 -23.10 -17.97
N PRO A 68 1.64 -23.93 -17.19
CA PRO A 68 1.05 -24.67 -16.08
C PRO A 68 0.38 -23.78 -15.02
N ALA A 69 0.73 -22.51 -14.96
CA ALA A 69 0.16 -21.52 -14.07
C ALA A 69 -1.08 -20.80 -14.65
N ALA A 70 -1.53 -21.16 -15.86
CA ALA A 70 -2.66 -20.50 -16.52
C ALA A 70 -3.90 -20.45 -15.61
N GLY A 71 -4.39 -19.23 -15.33
CA GLY A 71 -5.52 -18.98 -14.42
C GLY A 71 -5.20 -19.03 -12.94
N SER A 72 -3.96 -19.37 -12.56
CA SER A 72 -3.47 -19.35 -11.18
C SER A 72 -2.63 -18.10 -10.91
N PRO A 73 -2.47 -17.67 -9.63
CA PRO A 73 -1.59 -16.56 -9.29
C PRO A 73 -0.13 -16.83 -9.67
N GLN A 74 0.40 -15.97 -10.53
CA GLN A 74 1.81 -15.89 -10.93
C GLN A 74 2.52 -14.76 -10.15
N GLY A 75 1.80 -13.68 -9.86
CA GLY A 75 2.26 -12.53 -9.08
C GLY A 75 1.52 -12.35 -7.77
N LEU A 76 2.25 -12.04 -6.69
CA LEU A 76 1.69 -11.75 -5.37
C LEU A 76 2.24 -10.44 -4.82
N VAL A 77 1.36 -9.54 -4.38
CA VAL A 77 1.73 -8.33 -3.65
C VAL A 77 1.11 -8.36 -2.26
N VAL A 78 1.94 -8.30 -1.23
CA VAL A 78 1.53 -8.30 0.18
C VAL A 78 1.72 -6.91 0.77
N LEU A 79 0.66 -6.38 1.38
CA LEU A 79 0.59 -5.02 1.93
C LEU A 79 -0.02 -5.03 3.33
N PRO A 80 0.39 -4.10 4.21
CA PRO A 80 -0.09 -4.08 5.60
C PRO A 80 -1.55 -3.70 5.74
N THR A 81 -2.09 -2.87 4.85
CA THR A 81 -3.45 -2.32 4.98
C THR A 81 -4.29 -2.52 3.72
N ARG A 82 -5.61 -2.52 3.91
CA ARG A 82 -6.61 -2.68 2.83
C ARG A 82 -6.58 -1.52 1.85
N GLU A 83 -6.37 -0.32 2.38
CA GLU A 83 -6.32 0.91 1.61
C GLU A 83 -5.14 0.90 0.65
N LEU A 84 -3.97 0.46 1.12
CA LEU A 84 -2.79 0.28 0.28
C LEU A 84 -3.00 -0.84 -0.74
N ALA A 85 -3.59 -1.98 -0.34
CA ALA A 85 -3.88 -3.07 -1.27
C ALA A 85 -4.81 -2.61 -2.40
N LYS A 86 -5.84 -1.81 -2.08
CA LYS A 86 -6.72 -1.22 -3.07
C LYS A 86 -5.98 -0.26 -4.01
N GLN A 87 -5.19 0.66 -3.45
CA GLN A 87 -4.42 1.62 -4.23
C GLN A 87 -3.44 0.94 -5.18
N VAL A 88 -2.65 -0.01 -4.68
CA VAL A 88 -1.69 -0.75 -5.48
C VAL A 88 -2.38 -1.55 -6.58
N ALA A 89 -3.50 -2.22 -6.29
CA ALA A 89 -4.25 -2.93 -7.32
C ALA A 89 -4.81 -2.00 -8.40
N GLU A 90 -5.27 -0.80 -8.06
CA GLU A 90 -5.71 0.22 -9.01
C GLU A 90 -4.55 0.73 -9.87
N GLU A 91 -3.37 0.97 -9.29
CA GLU A 91 -2.17 1.38 -10.04
C GLU A 91 -1.69 0.27 -10.99
N LEU A 92 -1.64 -0.99 -10.53
CA LEU A 92 -1.30 -2.14 -11.38
C LEU A 92 -2.31 -2.35 -12.50
N SER A 93 -3.61 -2.24 -12.21
CA SER A 93 -4.66 -2.33 -13.22
C SER A 93 -4.56 -1.22 -14.27
N THR A 94 -4.11 -0.03 -13.86
CA THR A 94 -3.82 1.07 -14.78
C THR A 94 -2.63 0.74 -15.69
N ALA A 95 -1.56 0.18 -15.15
CA ALA A 95 -0.39 -0.22 -15.94
C ALA A 95 -0.69 -1.40 -16.88
N ALA A 96 -1.59 -2.30 -16.47
CA ALA A 96 -2.02 -3.46 -17.25
C ALA A 96 -3.25 -3.19 -18.14
N ALA A 97 -3.68 -1.93 -18.32
CA ALA A 97 -4.96 -1.61 -18.98
C ALA A 97 -5.07 -2.12 -20.44
N ASN A 98 -3.95 -2.31 -21.11
CA ASN A 98 -3.88 -2.84 -22.48
C ASN A 98 -3.52 -4.34 -22.50
N ARG A 99 -3.49 -5.01 -21.36
CA ARG A 99 -3.22 -6.44 -21.20
C ARG A 99 -4.44 -7.17 -20.65
N THR A 100 -4.44 -8.48 -20.75
CA THR A 100 -5.53 -9.34 -20.28
C THR A 100 -5.33 -9.87 -18.86
N VAL A 101 -4.25 -9.48 -18.18
CA VAL A 101 -3.89 -9.90 -16.81
C VAL A 101 -4.97 -9.51 -15.81
N ARG A 102 -5.49 -10.49 -15.08
CA ARG A 102 -6.52 -10.30 -14.05
C ARG A 102 -5.88 -10.06 -12.69
N ILE A 103 -6.17 -8.89 -12.10
CA ILE A 103 -5.63 -8.46 -10.81
C ILE A 103 -6.75 -8.54 -9.77
N VAL A 104 -6.61 -9.42 -8.79
CA VAL A 104 -7.61 -9.67 -7.75
C VAL A 104 -7.15 -9.13 -6.40
N GLN A 105 -8.05 -8.37 -5.75
CA GLN A 105 -7.83 -7.80 -4.43
C GLN A 105 -8.32 -8.74 -3.33
N VAL A 106 -7.45 -9.06 -2.37
CA VAL A 106 -7.70 -10.00 -1.27
C VAL A 106 -7.41 -9.34 0.08
N TYR A 107 -8.44 -8.84 0.77
CA TYR A 107 -8.29 -8.20 2.08
C TYR A 107 -9.51 -8.38 2.98
N GLY A 108 -9.31 -8.32 4.29
CA GLY A 108 -10.36 -8.52 5.27
C GLY A 108 -11.37 -7.36 5.35
N GLY A 109 -12.49 -7.55 6.08
CA GLY A 109 -13.55 -6.55 6.29
C GLY A 109 -14.49 -6.34 5.12
N ARG A 110 -14.41 -7.21 4.12
CA ARG A 110 -15.41 -7.41 3.05
C ARG A 110 -15.86 -8.86 3.04
N ALA A 111 -17.01 -9.11 2.42
CA ALA A 111 -17.51 -10.45 2.19
C ALA A 111 -16.47 -11.34 1.49
N TYR A 112 -16.54 -12.64 1.74
CA TYR A 112 -15.65 -13.62 1.13
C TYR A 112 -16.05 -13.92 -0.30
N GLU A 113 -17.34 -14.03 -0.53
CA GLU A 113 -17.94 -14.55 -1.76
C GLU A 113 -17.41 -13.81 -3.01
N PRO A 114 -17.40 -12.46 -3.10
CA PRO A 114 -16.88 -11.78 -4.28
C PRO A 114 -15.38 -12.01 -4.52
N GLN A 115 -14.60 -12.23 -3.44
CA GLN A 115 -13.17 -12.50 -3.56
C GLN A 115 -12.93 -13.94 -4.02
N ILE A 116 -13.72 -14.88 -3.49
CA ILE A 116 -13.68 -16.30 -3.91
C ILE A 116 -14.07 -16.42 -5.38
N GLU A 117 -15.21 -15.85 -5.78
CA GLU A 117 -15.66 -15.86 -7.18
C GLU A 117 -14.63 -15.26 -8.14
N ALA A 118 -13.93 -14.18 -7.72
CA ALA A 118 -12.90 -13.57 -8.53
C ALA A 118 -11.68 -14.50 -8.71
N LEU A 119 -11.26 -15.18 -7.65
CA LEU A 119 -10.17 -16.17 -7.70
C LEU A 119 -10.54 -17.40 -8.52
N GLU A 120 -11.77 -17.90 -8.39
CA GLU A 120 -12.29 -19.07 -9.17
C GLU A 120 -12.38 -18.75 -10.67
N LYS A 121 -12.66 -17.52 -11.05
CA LYS A 121 -12.60 -17.06 -12.45
C LYS A 121 -11.18 -16.97 -13.01
N GLY A 122 -10.20 -17.09 -12.14
CA GLY A 122 -8.77 -16.98 -12.43
C GLY A 122 -8.21 -15.60 -12.08
N ALA A 123 -6.99 -15.63 -11.56
CA ALA A 123 -6.25 -14.42 -11.17
C ALA A 123 -4.76 -14.65 -11.40
N GLU A 124 -4.16 -13.88 -12.26
CA GLU A 124 -2.71 -13.94 -12.52
C GLU A 124 -1.94 -13.13 -11.47
N VAL A 125 -2.53 -12.05 -10.96
CA VAL A 125 -1.93 -11.24 -9.90
C VAL A 125 -2.89 -11.10 -8.72
N VAL A 126 -2.39 -11.40 -7.52
CA VAL A 126 -3.13 -11.21 -6.27
C VAL A 126 -2.48 -10.10 -5.46
N VAL A 127 -3.29 -9.14 -5.03
CA VAL A 127 -2.86 -8.03 -4.16
C VAL A 127 -3.64 -8.10 -2.85
N GLY A 128 -2.95 -8.31 -1.73
CA GLY A 128 -3.68 -8.57 -0.50
C GLY A 128 -3.00 -8.22 0.81
N THR A 129 -3.77 -8.39 1.89
CA THR A 129 -3.28 -8.24 3.27
C THR A 129 -3.06 -9.61 3.92
N PRO A 130 -2.05 -9.77 4.79
CA PRO A 130 -1.61 -11.08 5.29
C PRO A 130 -2.75 -11.95 5.84
N GLY A 131 -3.57 -11.44 6.73
CA GLY A 131 -4.61 -12.24 7.41
C GLY A 131 -5.65 -12.84 6.46
N ARG A 132 -6.12 -12.09 5.43
CA ARG A 132 -7.09 -12.62 4.46
C ARG A 132 -6.43 -13.57 3.45
N LEU A 133 -5.19 -13.32 3.07
CA LEU A 133 -4.42 -14.24 2.22
C LEU A 133 -4.30 -15.60 2.89
N ILE A 134 -3.87 -15.66 4.16
CA ILE A 134 -3.75 -16.91 4.92
C ILE A 134 -5.10 -17.60 5.05
N ASP A 135 -6.15 -16.88 5.38
CA ASP A 135 -7.48 -17.44 5.54
C ASP A 135 -7.99 -18.11 4.24
N LEU A 136 -7.78 -17.51 3.07
CA LEU A 136 -8.14 -18.11 1.79
C LEU A 136 -7.20 -19.26 1.39
N MET A 137 -5.92 -19.23 1.77
CA MET A 137 -4.99 -20.35 1.62
C MET A 137 -5.42 -21.55 2.48
N ASP A 138 -5.77 -21.30 3.74
CA ASP A 138 -6.20 -22.38 4.67
C ASP A 138 -7.54 -22.99 4.24
N ARG A 139 -8.40 -22.22 3.60
CA ARG A 139 -9.64 -22.69 2.94
C ARG A 139 -9.40 -23.39 1.61
N ARG A 140 -8.16 -23.44 1.11
CA ARG A 140 -7.79 -24.01 -0.21
C ARG A 140 -8.47 -23.31 -1.40
N VAL A 141 -8.84 -22.07 -1.25
CA VAL A 141 -9.37 -21.20 -2.32
C VAL A 141 -8.24 -20.48 -3.05
N LEU A 142 -7.18 -20.13 -2.32
CA LEU A 142 -6.00 -19.46 -2.88
C LEU A 142 -4.81 -20.42 -2.85
N ASP A 143 -4.33 -20.78 -4.04
CA ASP A 143 -3.08 -21.52 -4.23
C ASP A 143 -1.98 -20.58 -4.71
N LEU A 144 -0.84 -20.57 -4.02
CA LEU A 144 0.32 -19.75 -4.33
C LEU A 144 1.51 -20.54 -4.87
N THR A 145 1.33 -21.82 -5.18
CA THR A 145 2.42 -22.70 -5.62
C THR A 145 2.98 -22.34 -6.99
N HIS A 146 2.25 -21.56 -7.79
CA HIS A 146 2.68 -21.08 -9.10
C HIS A 146 3.24 -19.66 -9.09
N VAL A 147 3.30 -19.00 -7.93
CA VAL A 147 3.79 -17.63 -7.82
C VAL A 147 5.29 -17.56 -8.12
N THR A 148 5.65 -16.87 -9.20
CA THR A 148 7.02 -16.61 -9.65
C THR A 148 7.58 -15.30 -9.12
N THR A 149 6.72 -14.32 -8.86
CA THR A 149 7.13 -13.01 -8.35
C THR A 149 6.34 -12.61 -7.11
N VAL A 150 7.05 -12.30 -6.01
CA VAL A 150 6.48 -11.81 -4.75
C VAL A 150 6.98 -10.41 -4.44
N VAL A 151 6.06 -9.53 -4.10
CA VAL A 151 6.34 -8.18 -3.60
C VAL A 151 5.87 -8.06 -2.15
N LEU A 152 6.75 -7.60 -1.28
CA LEU A 152 6.44 -7.17 0.08
C LEU A 152 6.61 -5.65 0.13
N ASP A 153 5.51 -4.90 0.18
CA ASP A 153 5.59 -3.43 0.27
C ASP A 153 5.18 -2.94 1.65
N GLU A 154 5.83 -1.86 2.11
CA GLU A 154 5.75 -1.31 3.46
C GLU A 154 6.07 -2.39 4.55
N ALA A 155 7.21 -3.09 4.37
CA ALA A 155 7.60 -4.21 5.23
C ALA A 155 7.83 -3.79 6.70
N ASP A 156 8.32 -2.58 6.94
CA ASP A 156 8.44 -2.00 8.30
C ASP A 156 7.07 -1.79 8.95
N GLU A 157 6.07 -1.39 8.22
CA GLU A 157 4.71 -1.28 8.74
C GLU A 157 4.08 -2.66 9.01
N MET A 158 4.35 -3.66 8.18
CA MET A 158 3.93 -5.04 8.47
C MET A 158 4.56 -5.56 9.76
N LEU A 159 5.81 -5.17 10.07
CA LEU A 159 6.47 -5.45 11.34
C LEU A 159 5.74 -4.77 12.52
N ASP A 160 5.47 -3.48 12.40
CA ASP A 160 4.82 -2.68 13.45
C ASP A 160 3.41 -3.18 13.77
N LEU A 161 2.71 -3.73 12.78
CA LEU A 161 1.40 -4.36 12.93
C LEU A 161 1.45 -5.83 13.36
N GLY A 162 2.65 -6.41 13.53
CA GLY A 162 2.84 -7.78 13.98
C GLY A 162 2.59 -8.86 12.92
N PHE A 163 2.59 -8.50 11.62
CA PHE A 163 2.29 -9.42 10.51
C PHE A 163 3.49 -10.23 10.01
N LEU A 164 4.72 -10.03 10.52
CA LEU A 164 5.87 -10.78 10.00
C LEU A 164 5.70 -12.31 10.07
N PRO A 165 5.16 -12.91 11.16
CA PRO A 165 4.91 -14.36 11.19
C PRO A 165 3.91 -14.81 10.09
N ASP A 166 2.95 -13.96 9.75
CA ASP A 166 1.97 -14.24 8.70
C ASP A 166 2.61 -14.11 7.30
N VAL A 167 3.47 -13.12 7.10
CA VAL A 167 4.27 -12.98 5.88
C VAL A 167 5.16 -14.20 5.67
N GLU A 168 5.83 -14.70 6.71
CA GLU A 168 6.62 -15.92 6.64
C GLU A 168 5.79 -17.15 6.21
N LYS A 169 4.57 -17.31 6.75
CA LYS A 169 3.66 -18.40 6.34
C LYS A 169 3.26 -18.30 4.86
N ILE A 170 3.02 -17.08 4.37
CA ILE A 170 2.69 -16.83 2.97
C ILE A 170 3.88 -17.21 2.08
N LEU A 171 5.07 -16.69 2.40
CA LEU A 171 6.30 -16.97 1.64
C LEU A 171 6.63 -18.46 1.60
N ALA A 172 6.36 -19.21 2.67
CA ALA A 172 6.56 -20.65 2.73
C ALA A 172 5.62 -21.44 1.80
N ARG A 173 4.55 -20.84 1.28
CA ARG A 173 3.60 -21.48 0.34
C ARG A 173 3.83 -21.07 -1.11
N THR A 174 4.76 -20.18 -1.37
CA THR A 174 5.18 -19.81 -2.73
C THR A 174 6.41 -20.61 -3.16
N ARG A 175 6.77 -20.57 -4.43
CA ARG A 175 7.97 -21.24 -4.97
C ARG A 175 9.24 -20.74 -4.28
N THR A 176 10.25 -21.59 -4.22
CA THR A 176 11.57 -21.22 -3.64
C THR A 176 12.45 -20.48 -4.64
N ASP A 177 12.24 -20.68 -5.93
CA ASP A 177 12.97 -20.06 -7.05
C ASP A 177 12.31 -18.78 -7.59
N ARG A 178 11.32 -18.24 -6.85
CA ARG A 178 10.65 -16.97 -7.18
C ARG A 178 11.60 -15.77 -7.08
N GLN A 179 11.28 -14.72 -7.81
CA GLN A 179 11.81 -13.39 -7.52
C GLN A 179 11.11 -12.78 -6.30
N THR A 180 11.86 -12.17 -5.39
CA THR A 180 11.30 -11.44 -4.24
C THR A 180 11.75 -10.00 -4.25
N MET A 181 10.79 -9.07 -4.24
CA MET A 181 11.03 -7.63 -4.16
C MET A 181 10.48 -7.10 -2.84
N LEU A 182 11.33 -6.58 -1.97
CA LEU A 182 10.96 -6.02 -0.67
C LEU A 182 11.12 -4.51 -0.69
N PHE A 183 10.05 -3.78 -0.39
CA PHE A 183 10.06 -2.33 -0.29
C PHE A 183 9.73 -1.88 1.13
N SER A 184 10.50 -0.91 1.65
CA SER A 184 10.35 -0.41 3.01
C SER A 184 10.92 1.00 3.13
N ALA A 185 10.36 1.82 4.01
CA ALA A 185 10.94 3.13 4.30
C ALA A 185 12.15 2.98 5.25
N THR A 186 12.07 2.03 6.18
CA THR A 186 13.11 1.75 7.18
C THR A 186 13.51 0.27 7.12
N MET A 187 14.71 -0.05 7.64
CA MET A 187 15.24 -1.42 7.66
C MET A 187 15.56 -1.87 9.10
N PRO A 188 14.55 -2.07 9.96
CA PRO A 188 14.76 -2.63 11.29
C PRO A 188 15.26 -4.07 11.21
N GLY A 189 15.95 -4.54 12.27
CA GLY A 189 16.60 -5.86 12.28
C GLY A 189 15.71 -7.04 11.90
N ALA A 190 14.42 -6.99 12.24
CA ALA A 190 13.45 -8.04 11.88
C ALA A 190 13.17 -8.07 10.37
N VAL A 191 13.07 -6.92 9.70
CA VAL A 191 12.91 -6.85 8.23
C VAL A 191 14.17 -7.33 7.53
N VAL A 192 15.36 -6.97 8.04
CA VAL A 192 16.63 -7.49 7.52
C VAL A 192 16.72 -9.01 7.68
N SER A 193 16.25 -9.55 8.80
CA SER A 193 16.22 -11.01 9.04
C SER A 193 15.27 -11.73 8.08
N LEU A 194 14.11 -11.16 7.81
CA LEU A 194 13.16 -11.65 6.81
C LEU A 194 13.81 -11.69 5.41
N ALA A 195 14.45 -10.60 5.00
CA ALA A 195 15.14 -10.53 3.72
C ALA A 195 16.25 -11.58 3.61
N ARG A 196 17.09 -11.74 4.63
CA ARG A 196 18.17 -12.77 4.65
C ARG A 196 17.65 -14.19 4.52
N ARG A 197 16.45 -14.47 5.04
CA ARG A 197 15.88 -15.81 5.05
C ARG A 197 15.18 -16.17 3.74
N TYR A 198 14.53 -15.21 3.10
CA TYR A 198 13.62 -15.46 1.97
C TYR A 198 14.05 -14.84 0.64
N MET A 199 15.19 -14.16 0.61
CA MET A 199 15.72 -13.53 -0.60
C MET A 199 17.10 -14.08 -0.97
N THR A 200 17.38 -14.14 -2.26
CA THR A 200 18.64 -14.66 -2.81
C THR A 200 19.50 -13.52 -3.32
N GLN A 201 20.60 -13.21 -2.62
CA GLN A 201 21.57 -12.16 -2.98
C GLN A 201 20.89 -10.83 -3.43
N PRO A 202 19.98 -10.26 -2.61
CA PRO A 202 19.20 -9.10 -3.05
C PRO A 202 20.07 -7.88 -3.28
N THR A 203 19.80 -7.15 -4.36
CA THR A 203 20.40 -5.84 -4.60
C THR A 203 19.69 -4.79 -3.72
N HIS A 204 20.43 -4.14 -2.82
CA HIS A 204 19.88 -3.08 -1.97
C HIS A 204 19.95 -1.72 -2.66
N ILE A 205 18.81 -1.17 -3.00
CA ILE A 205 18.65 0.09 -3.72
C ILE A 205 18.06 1.14 -2.77
N ARG A 206 18.73 2.26 -2.61
CA ARG A 206 18.25 3.42 -1.86
C ARG A 206 18.00 4.58 -2.82
N ALA A 207 16.76 5.01 -2.91
CA ALA A 207 16.46 6.29 -3.53
C ALA A 207 16.65 7.39 -2.47
N GLN A 208 17.81 8.02 -2.49
CA GLN A 208 18.06 9.23 -1.69
C GLN A 208 17.82 10.43 -2.59
N ASP A 209 16.97 11.35 -2.15
CA ASP A 209 17.00 12.70 -2.72
C ASP A 209 18.31 13.36 -2.30
N PRO A 210 19.08 13.96 -3.24
CA PRO A 210 20.29 14.68 -2.90
C PRO A 210 19.96 15.80 -1.89
N GLY A 211 20.37 15.62 -0.64
CA GLY A 211 20.13 16.56 0.44
C GLY A 211 19.10 16.13 1.49
N ASP A 212 18.64 14.88 1.48
CA ASP A 212 17.68 14.34 2.46
C ASP A 212 18.41 13.52 3.54
N GLU A 213 19.04 14.18 4.50
CA GLU A 213 19.68 13.55 5.68
C GLU A 213 18.68 13.26 6.83
N GLY A 214 17.37 13.41 6.62
CA GLY A 214 16.38 13.28 7.68
C GLY A 214 15.11 12.53 7.29
N MET A 215 14.41 11.99 8.31
CA MET A 215 13.11 11.31 8.17
C MET A 215 11.96 12.26 7.76
N THR A 216 12.22 13.55 7.62
CA THR A 216 11.22 14.60 7.37
C THR A 216 11.37 15.22 5.99
N VAL A 217 10.25 15.44 5.31
CA VAL A 217 10.21 16.17 4.03
C VAL A 217 10.55 17.64 4.29
N LYS A 218 11.58 18.18 3.65
CA LYS A 218 12.06 19.58 3.86
C LYS A 218 11.00 20.66 3.63
N THR A 219 9.96 20.35 2.85
CA THR A 219 8.84 21.26 2.55
C THR A 219 7.75 21.30 3.64
N VAL A 220 7.86 20.44 4.67
CA VAL A 220 6.88 20.38 5.77
C VAL A 220 7.38 21.22 6.93
N GLN A 221 6.68 22.32 7.22
CA GLN A 221 6.92 23.12 8.42
C GLN A 221 6.45 22.35 9.65
N GLN A 222 7.35 22.14 10.62
CA GLN A 222 7.03 21.47 11.88
C GLN A 222 6.97 22.49 13.01
N VAL A 223 5.87 22.43 13.79
CA VAL A 223 5.67 23.29 14.95
C VAL A 223 5.29 22.43 16.15
N VAL A 224 5.95 22.63 17.28
CA VAL A 224 5.67 21.90 18.52
C VAL A 224 5.04 22.85 19.53
N TYR A 225 3.85 22.49 20.03
CA TYR A 225 3.16 23.21 21.08
C TYR A 225 3.17 22.40 22.37
N ARG A 226 3.66 22.99 23.46
CA ARG A 226 3.53 22.41 24.80
C ARG A 226 2.28 22.94 25.47
N THR A 227 1.39 22.04 25.91
CA THR A 227 0.14 22.40 26.58
C THR A 227 -0.22 21.40 27.66
N HIS A 228 -1.05 21.81 28.62
CA HIS A 228 -1.64 20.89 29.60
C HIS A 228 -2.61 19.92 28.91
N ALA A 229 -2.72 18.69 29.43
CA ALA A 229 -3.54 17.65 28.82
C ALA A 229 -5.02 18.06 28.63
N LEU A 230 -5.58 18.79 29.59
CA LEU A 230 -6.97 19.26 29.56
C LEU A 230 -7.21 20.37 28.50
N ASN A 231 -6.16 21.09 28.12
CA ASN A 231 -6.29 22.23 27.19
C ASN A 231 -6.01 21.84 25.73
N LYS A 232 -5.72 20.56 25.45
CA LYS A 232 -5.37 20.11 24.08
C LYS A 232 -6.44 20.43 23.05
N VAL A 233 -7.71 20.19 23.36
CA VAL A 233 -8.82 20.45 22.44
C VAL A 233 -9.01 21.94 22.20
N GLU A 234 -8.79 22.77 23.23
CA GLU A 234 -8.83 24.23 23.12
C GLU A 234 -7.71 24.74 22.18
N VAL A 235 -6.49 24.27 22.36
CA VAL A 235 -5.35 24.60 21.48
C VAL A 235 -5.63 24.17 20.05
N LEU A 236 -6.14 22.94 19.85
CA LEU A 236 -6.57 22.47 18.53
C LEU A 236 -7.63 23.37 17.91
N SER A 237 -8.67 23.74 18.68
CA SER A 237 -9.71 24.64 18.21
C SER A 237 -9.15 25.99 17.72
N ARG A 238 -8.18 26.57 18.43
CA ARG A 238 -7.52 27.83 18.02
C ARG A 238 -6.66 27.66 16.77
N ILE A 239 -5.91 26.56 16.65
CA ILE A 239 -5.15 26.23 15.44
C ILE A 239 -6.10 26.09 14.24
N LEU A 240 -7.24 25.44 14.44
CA LEU A 240 -8.23 25.24 13.39
C LEU A 240 -8.97 26.51 12.96
N GLN A 241 -8.88 27.62 13.73
CA GLN A 241 -9.41 28.95 13.38
C GLN A 241 -8.42 29.79 12.57
N ALA A 242 -7.19 29.30 12.31
CA ALA A 242 -6.19 30.07 11.56
C ALA A 242 -6.69 30.41 10.15
N ARG A 243 -6.42 31.63 9.69
CA ARG A 243 -6.75 32.07 8.33
C ARG A 243 -5.94 31.28 7.30
N GLY A 244 -6.58 30.87 6.21
CA GLY A 244 -5.94 30.07 5.17
C GLY A 244 -5.71 28.60 5.53
N ARG A 245 -6.29 28.11 6.63
CA ARG A 245 -6.27 26.71 6.97
C ARG A 245 -6.91 25.85 5.86
N GLY A 246 -6.17 24.86 5.41
CA GLY A 246 -6.71 23.80 4.55
C GLY A 246 -7.40 22.67 5.33
N ARG A 247 -7.69 21.57 4.66
CA ARG A 247 -8.16 20.34 5.31
C ARG A 247 -7.13 19.85 6.32
N THR A 248 -7.59 19.40 7.48
CA THR A 248 -6.72 19.05 8.60
C THR A 248 -6.96 17.61 9.03
N ILE A 249 -5.88 16.85 9.26
CA ILE A 249 -5.95 15.52 9.87
C ILE A 249 -5.32 15.60 11.26
N ILE A 250 -6.02 15.07 12.26
CA ILE A 250 -5.58 14.99 13.64
C ILE A 250 -5.37 13.53 14.00
N PHE A 251 -4.14 13.15 14.37
CA PHE A 251 -3.85 11.79 14.84
C PHE A 251 -3.96 11.70 16.36
N ALA A 252 -4.69 10.71 16.85
CA ALA A 252 -4.87 10.41 18.26
C ALA A 252 -4.38 8.99 18.57
N ARG A 253 -3.76 8.80 19.73
CA ARG A 253 -3.16 7.50 20.14
C ARG A 253 -4.19 6.37 20.32
N THR A 254 -5.44 6.70 20.66
CA THR A 254 -6.47 5.68 20.91
C THR A 254 -7.75 6.03 20.17
N LYS A 255 -8.51 4.99 19.78
CA LYS A 255 -9.83 5.12 19.17
C LYS A 255 -10.81 5.96 20.01
N ARG A 256 -10.80 5.78 21.34
CA ARG A 256 -11.60 6.54 22.28
C ARG A 256 -11.25 8.04 22.27
N THR A 257 -9.96 8.36 22.20
CA THR A 257 -9.50 9.75 22.09
C THR A 257 -9.88 10.34 20.73
N ALA A 258 -9.74 9.59 19.64
CA ALA A 258 -10.12 10.05 18.31
C ALA A 258 -11.62 10.40 18.23
N ALA A 259 -12.49 9.51 18.72
CA ALA A 259 -13.93 9.75 18.74
C ALA A 259 -14.28 10.99 19.57
N ARG A 260 -13.73 11.09 20.80
CA ARG A 260 -13.99 12.23 21.68
C ARG A 260 -13.51 13.56 21.12
N VAL A 261 -12.31 13.62 20.54
CA VAL A 261 -11.78 14.85 19.93
C VAL A 261 -12.63 15.28 18.74
N ALA A 262 -13.10 14.33 17.92
CA ALA A 262 -13.99 14.64 16.80
C ALA A 262 -15.33 15.22 17.29
N GLU A 263 -15.92 14.64 18.36
CA GLU A 263 -17.15 15.13 18.99
C GLU A 263 -16.96 16.53 19.61
N ASP A 264 -15.90 16.72 20.40
CA ASP A 264 -15.59 18.00 21.07
C ASP A 264 -15.37 19.13 20.05
N LEU A 265 -14.72 18.85 18.92
CA LEU A 265 -14.52 19.82 17.84
C LEU A 265 -15.81 20.06 17.05
N GLY A 266 -16.62 19.01 16.84
CA GLY A 266 -17.94 19.13 16.23
C GLY A 266 -18.88 20.02 17.03
N ALA A 267 -18.92 19.86 18.37
CA ALA A 267 -19.66 20.72 19.28
C ALA A 267 -19.22 22.21 19.23
N ARG A 268 -17.99 22.47 18.76
CA ARG A 268 -17.44 23.82 18.55
C ARG A 268 -17.70 24.37 17.14
N GLY A 269 -18.45 23.64 16.30
CA GLY A 269 -18.88 24.09 14.98
C GLY A 269 -17.93 23.71 13.82
N PHE A 270 -16.93 22.85 14.05
CA PHE A 270 -16.09 22.35 12.96
C PHE A 270 -16.77 21.16 12.25
N ALA A 271 -16.65 21.08 10.93
CA ALA A 271 -17.09 19.92 10.16
C ALA A 271 -16.13 18.75 10.34
N THR A 272 -16.38 17.93 11.37
CA THR A 272 -15.48 16.86 11.81
C THR A 272 -15.93 15.48 11.36
N GLY A 273 -14.98 14.56 11.18
CA GLY A 273 -15.20 13.13 11.05
C GLY A 273 -14.21 12.35 11.91
N ALA A 274 -14.63 11.20 12.44
CA ALA A 274 -13.75 10.28 13.14
C ALA A 274 -13.40 9.08 12.26
N LEU A 275 -12.16 8.53 12.43
CA LEU A 275 -11.70 7.38 11.71
C LEU A 275 -10.85 6.48 12.60
N HIS A 276 -11.43 5.36 13.03
CA HIS A 276 -10.77 4.42 13.94
C HIS A 276 -11.29 2.98 13.76
N GLY A 277 -10.63 2.01 14.38
CA GLY A 277 -10.86 0.58 14.16
C GLY A 277 -12.25 0.07 14.50
N ASP A 278 -13.03 0.76 15.35
CA ASP A 278 -14.40 0.35 15.73
C ASP A 278 -15.45 0.70 14.65
N LEU A 279 -15.09 1.51 13.67
CA LEU A 279 -15.97 1.81 12.55
C LEU A 279 -15.94 0.66 11.54
N GLY A 280 -17.12 0.24 11.08
CA GLY A 280 -17.24 -0.69 9.97
C GLY A 280 -16.63 -0.11 8.69
N GLN A 281 -16.20 -0.96 7.75
CA GLN A 281 -15.48 -0.56 6.53
C GLN A 281 -16.26 0.50 5.72
N GLY A 282 -17.57 0.33 5.57
CA GLY A 282 -18.41 1.30 4.85
C GLY A 282 -18.40 2.70 5.47
N ALA A 283 -18.48 2.79 6.82
CA ALA A 283 -18.43 4.06 7.54
C ALA A 283 -17.05 4.75 7.38
N ARG A 284 -15.99 3.97 7.33
CA ARG A 284 -14.62 4.45 7.13
C ARG A 284 -14.43 5.03 5.72
N GLU A 285 -14.87 4.30 4.69
CA GLU A 285 -14.84 4.77 3.30
C GLU A 285 -15.69 6.03 3.12
N GLN A 286 -16.83 6.11 3.81
CA GLN A 286 -17.69 7.28 3.79
C GLN A 286 -17.03 8.50 4.43
N ALA A 287 -16.38 8.35 5.60
CA ALA A 287 -15.64 9.42 6.27
C ALA A 287 -14.50 9.95 5.40
N LEU A 288 -13.73 9.07 4.77
CA LEU A 288 -12.67 9.45 3.83
C LEU A 288 -13.20 10.18 2.61
N ARG A 289 -14.28 9.68 2.01
CA ARG A 289 -14.93 10.32 0.87
C ARG A 289 -15.45 11.70 1.23
N ALA A 290 -16.06 11.85 2.41
CA ALA A 290 -16.55 13.13 2.92
C ALA A 290 -15.39 14.13 3.11
N PHE A 291 -14.26 13.67 3.63
CA PHE A 291 -13.06 14.49 3.78
C PHE A 291 -12.43 14.87 2.43
N ARG A 292 -12.32 13.94 1.49
CA ARG A 292 -11.82 14.21 0.12
C ARG A 292 -12.69 15.22 -0.63
N ASN A 293 -14.01 15.15 -0.44
CA ASN A 293 -14.96 16.04 -1.10
C ASN A 293 -15.20 17.38 -0.37
N GLY A 294 -14.49 17.63 0.74
CA GLY A 294 -14.61 18.87 1.52
C GLY A 294 -15.90 19.01 2.34
N LYS A 295 -16.73 17.95 2.46
CA LYS A 295 -17.88 17.91 3.39
C LYS A 295 -17.44 17.86 4.84
N VAL A 296 -16.28 17.28 5.10
CA VAL A 296 -15.57 17.25 6.37
C VAL A 296 -14.22 17.92 6.13
N ASP A 297 -13.87 18.91 6.93
CA ASP A 297 -12.59 19.64 6.81
C ASP A 297 -11.59 19.27 7.91
N VAL A 298 -12.04 18.58 8.97
CA VAL A 298 -11.21 18.04 10.05
C VAL A 298 -11.48 16.56 10.23
N LEU A 299 -10.50 15.72 9.93
CA LEU A 299 -10.58 14.28 10.13
C LEU A 299 -9.74 13.88 11.35
N VAL A 300 -10.34 13.23 12.34
CA VAL A 300 -9.64 12.73 13.54
C VAL A 300 -9.45 11.22 13.42
N ALA A 301 -8.21 10.77 13.35
CA ALA A 301 -7.86 9.37 13.13
C ALA A 301 -6.96 8.80 14.22
N THR A 302 -6.89 7.46 14.36
CA THR A 302 -5.86 6.80 15.15
C THR A 302 -4.58 6.59 14.33
N GLU A 303 -3.42 6.50 15.00
CA GLU A 303 -2.10 6.35 14.36
C GLU A 303 -1.98 5.10 13.46
N THR A 304 -2.80 4.08 13.69
CA THR A 304 -2.89 2.87 12.85
C THR A 304 -3.40 3.15 11.41
N TRP A 305 -3.72 4.41 11.09
CA TRP A 305 -4.28 4.82 9.82
C TRP A 305 -3.33 5.75 9.07
N GLN A 306 -2.64 5.21 8.08
CA GLN A 306 -1.77 5.99 7.18
C GLN A 306 -2.54 6.80 6.11
N ILE A 307 -3.72 7.32 6.44
CA ILE A 307 -4.54 8.08 5.50
C ILE A 307 -3.87 9.36 5.03
N GLY A 308 -3.06 9.97 5.89
CA GLY A 308 -2.37 11.23 5.58
C GLY A 308 -1.33 11.12 4.46
N ARG A 309 -0.80 9.92 4.21
CA ARG A 309 0.23 9.72 3.19
C ARG A 309 -0.35 9.58 1.78
N ALA A 310 -1.55 9.01 1.62
CA ALA A 310 -2.17 8.81 0.32
C ALA A 310 -3.01 10.00 -0.17
N SER A 311 -3.62 10.79 0.74
CA SER A 311 -4.57 11.85 0.35
C SER A 311 -3.97 13.25 0.20
N CYS A 312 -2.76 13.51 0.71
CA CYS A 312 -2.12 14.83 0.61
C CYS A 312 -1.33 15.07 -0.68
N ARG A 313 -1.29 14.13 -1.61
CA ARG A 313 -0.42 14.20 -2.81
C ARG A 313 -1.09 14.54 -4.13
N GLU A 314 -2.39 14.66 -4.18
CA GLU A 314 -3.08 14.98 -5.45
C GLU A 314 -3.18 16.48 -5.75
N ARG A 315 -2.41 17.35 -5.10
CA ARG A 315 -2.31 18.75 -5.52
C ARG A 315 -0.96 19.36 -5.13
N VAL A 316 -0.01 19.29 -5.98
CA VAL A 316 0.85 20.40 -6.39
C VAL A 316 1.09 20.23 -7.88
#